data_353f52462676d3ed3eda5f5d634745fc
#
_entry.id   353f52462676d3ed3eda5f5d634745fc
#
_cell.length_a   1.000
_cell.length_b   1.000
_cell.length_c   1.000
_cell.angle_alpha   90.00
_cell.angle_beta   90.00
_cell.angle_gamma   90.00
#
_symmetry.space_group_name_H-M   'P 1'
#
loop_
_entity.id
_entity.type
_entity.pdbx_description
1 polymer ?
#
loop_
_entity_poly.entity_id
_entity_poly.type
_entity_poly.pdbx_seq_one_letter_code
_entity_poly.pdbx_strand_id
1 'polypeptide(L)'
;MKLKAIPLLARTRHGHNDFPKIAIQPGLLQARHKVTSAKPKASSTLAVTSDIARKLDKTGVWKKTGGRKKVNAPRAIEPRRVNIISDGLCDDILKYIGPSIERHRGCDLVDLNPGAGLWSRKLHEVLQPRKHVMMDLDAELYSPFLGDLLLKKNVEMMPKSGLVWKDLLEMIRTKLSDQHETTQDATPIRNDTLLVTANLSMCPKKSFLGFDSISSMVLYQFMSSIRTSTLFQRYGLVRMLIWVNDEDKRRLLPRAINRRKRSAFEAELSCEWIHEVAGQETEVQDRNALRDEWINTESACHTLQRMKAAGLVMPPGRESLVYSKLQSEPELWGQKLAGVRPPSLTRPFKLELEDLEQELPGSSETSKRLKALRQREKYEQEDALTYLELLQERDAATSLATSAPAKFDKANAAWNERIDNLKKNTRNEFNGFKDSNHLFRQAPPVLLWDRRAYEPLPARADEFFPNAPTALLDIQPKAMHPLFRQHGPSSSRAGDMSEVMLRFWFHHTLLPIHKAMEGLWGGFGDLITECPSVRDPSRGGTPMTGNGALTVRAMNGEQWAEILQAWMDWPFRPTYTQMLGRLVEEAEADADDEDTKSGATGLAF
;
A
#
# COMPACT_ATOMS: atom_id res chain seq x y z
N MET A 1 3.43 -31.62 26.85
CA MET A 1 4.67 -31.87 26.07
C MET A 1 5.37 -30.52 25.85
N LYS A 2 6.55 -30.35 26.42
CA LYS A 2 7.31 -29.09 26.38
C LYS A 2 8.10 -29.05 25.06
N LEU A 3 7.83 -28.11 24.19
CA LEU A 3 8.64 -27.81 23.02
C LEU A 3 9.88 -27.02 23.45
N LYS A 4 11.05 -27.63 23.23
CA LYS A 4 12.36 -27.02 23.45
C LYS A 4 12.67 -26.01 22.36
N ALA A 5 13.15 -24.85 22.78
CA ALA A 5 13.69 -23.82 21.91
C ALA A 5 15.01 -24.28 21.28
N ILE A 6 15.17 -24.04 19.98
CA ILE A 6 16.41 -24.24 19.24
C ILE A 6 17.26 -22.96 19.37
N PRO A 7 18.54 -23.06 19.75
CA PRO A 7 19.40 -21.87 19.90
C PRO A 7 19.94 -21.38 18.56
N LEU A 8 19.87 -20.07 18.35
CA LEU A 8 20.58 -19.34 17.29
C LEU A 8 22.09 -19.39 17.53
N LEU A 9 22.81 -19.95 16.59
CA LEU A 9 24.27 -19.93 16.54
C LEU A 9 24.79 -18.52 16.22
N ALA A 10 25.54 -17.96 17.16
CA ALA A 10 26.32 -16.75 16.99
C ALA A 10 27.56 -17.04 16.12
N ARG A 11 27.72 -16.35 15.01
CA ARG A 11 29.00 -16.34 14.25
C ARG A 11 29.90 -15.24 14.77
N THR A 12 31.01 -15.65 15.29
CA THR A 12 32.16 -14.83 15.69
C THR A 12 32.90 -14.28 14.48
N ARG A 13 33.21 -12.99 14.53
CA ARG A 13 34.14 -12.30 13.63
C ARG A 13 35.60 -12.60 14.08
N HIS A 14 36.43 -13.06 13.17
CA HIS A 14 37.88 -12.82 13.21
C HIS A 14 38.45 -12.83 11.80
N GLY A 15 39.36 -11.89 11.52
CA GLY A 15 40.30 -11.96 10.42
C GLY A 15 40.57 -10.62 9.72
N HIS A 16 41.54 -9.87 10.23
CA HIS A 16 42.24 -8.82 9.48
C HIS A 16 42.99 -9.45 8.30
N ASN A 17 42.95 -8.85 7.13
CA ASN A 17 43.99 -8.95 6.14
C ASN A 17 44.17 -7.61 5.41
N ASP A 18 45.36 -7.03 5.63
CA ASP A 18 45.91 -5.92 4.86
C ASP A 18 46.28 -6.35 3.46
N PHE A 19 45.90 -5.62 2.43
CA PHE A 19 46.46 -5.67 1.09
C PHE A 19 46.83 -4.27 0.57
N PRO A 20 47.93 -4.13 -0.22
CA PRO A 20 48.60 -2.89 -0.48
C PRO A 20 47.92 -2.02 -1.55
N LYS A 21 48.05 -0.71 -1.35
CA LYS A 21 47.63 0.34 -2.29
C LYS A 21 48.46 0.33 -3.55
N ILE A 22 47.84 0.05 -4.70
CA ILE A 22 48.44 0.30 -6.02
C ILE A 22 47.87 1.62 -6.55
N ALA A 23 48.74 2.59 -6.81
CA ALA A 23 48.42 3.86 -7.41
C ALA A 23 48.18 3.70 -8.91
N ILE A 24 47.01 4.03 -9.41
CA ILE A 24 46.70 4.12 -10.84
C ILE A 24 46.51 5.59 -11.20
N GLN A 25 47.29 6.05 -12.19
CA GLN A 25 47.22 7.41 -12.74
C GLN A 25 45.86 7.69 -13.40
N PRO A 26 45.41 8.98 -13.41
CA PRO A 26 44.08 9.33 -13.95
C PRO A 26 44.18 9.55 -15.46
N GLY A 27 43.61 8.62 -16.23
CA GLY A 27 43.26 8.83 -17.63
C GLY A 27 41.80 9.12 -17.79
N LEU A 28 41.50 10.27 -18.43
CA LEU A 28 40.26 10.69 -19.08
C LEU A 28 38.96 9.96 -18.62
N LEU A 29 38.34 10.45 -17.56
CA LEU A 29 36.98 10.14 -17.18
C LEU A 29 36.05 11.24 -17.70
N GLN A 30 35.24 10.87 -18.70
CA GLN A 30 34.05 11.61 -19.10
C GLN A 30 33.24 11.99 -17.86
N ALA A 31 32.96 13.29 -17.75
CA ALA A 31 32.09 13.83 -16.71
C ALA A 31 30.70 13.16 -16.78
N ARG A 32 30.47 12.15 -15.95
CA ARG A 32 29.11 11.77 -15.59
C ARG A 32 28.56 12.90 -14.74
N HIS A 33 27.75 13.76 -15.33
CA HIS A 33 26.89 14.65 -14.57
C HIS A 33 26.03 13.75 -13.66
N LYS A 34 26.39 13.71 -12.39
CA LYS A 34 25.47 13.32 -11.32
C LYS A 34 24.33 14.32 -11.38
N VAL A 35 23.20 13.92 -11.93
CA VAL A 35 21.93 14.48 -11.51
C VAL A 35 21.83 14.09 -10.04
N THR A 36 22.36 14.92 -9.19
CA THR A 36 22.06 14.93 -7.78
C THR A 36 20.57 15.28 -7.72
N SER A 37 19.70 14.25 -7.66
CA SER A 37 18.47 14.45 -6.93
C SER A 37 18.92 14.97 -5.58
N ALA A 38 18.81 16.27 -5.38
CA ALA A 38 19.05 16.89 -4.10
C ALA A 38 18.05 16.20 -3.17
N LYS A 39 18.54 15.18 -2.42
CA LYS A 39 17.84 14.81 -1.19
C LYS A 39 17.66 16.14 -0.50
N PRO A 40 16.42 16.56 -0.18
CA PRO A 40 16.25 17.78 0.56
C PRO A 40 17.16 17.60 1.78
N LYS A 41 18.17 18.44 1.91
CA LYS A 41 18.96 18.52 3.14
C LYS A 41 17.89 18.70 4.20
N ALA A 42 17.71 17.68 5.06
CA ALA A 42 16.85 17.82 6.20
C ALA A 42 17.38 19.04 6.94
N SER A 43 16.75 20.17 6.67
CA SER A 43 16.99 21.41 7.41
C SER A 43 16.73 21.02 8.86
N SER A 44 17.76 21.08 9.66
CA SER A 44 17.71 20.71 11.09
C SER A 44 16.95 21.75 11.92
N THR A 45 16.31 22.70 11.31
CA THR A 45 15.36 23.60 11.93
C THR A 45 14.00 22.93 11.95
N LEU A 46 13.70 22.28 13.09
CA LEU A 46 12.35 21.93 13.48
C LEU A 46 11.53 23.22 13.42
N ALA A 47 10.67 23.37 12.44
CA ALA A 47 9.80 24.53 12.38
C ALA A 47 8.81 24.40 13.54
N VAL A 48 8.99 25.23 14.56
CA VAL A 48 8.18 25.25 15.78
C VAL A 48 6.99 26.14 15.52
N THR A 49 5.96 25.59 14.88
CA THR A 49 4.79 26.34 14.39
C THR A 49 3.67 26.48 15.42
N SER A 50 3.65 25.64 16.46
CA SER A 50 2.58 25.63 17.47
C SER A 50 3.10 25.55 18.92
N ASP A 51 2.24 25.86 19.89
CA ASP A 51 2.56 25.72 21.31
C ASP A 51 2.89 24.27 21.70
N ILE A 52 2.20 23.32 21.11
CA ILE A 52 2.46 21.89 21.31
C ILE A 52 3.85 21.56 20.78
N ALA A 53 4.22 22.01 19.59
CA ALA A 53 5.55 21.80 19.03
C ALA A 53 6.64 22.40 19.93
N ARG A 54 6.42 23.61 20.45
CA ARG A 54 7.35 24.27 21.40
C ARG A 54 7.54 23.46 22.69
N LYS A 55 6.46 22.92 23.25
CA LYS A 55 6.51 22.06 24.43
C LYS A 55 7.24 20.75 24.14
N LEU A 56 6.96 20.11 22.99
CA LEU A 56 7.65 18.88 22.54
C LEU A 56 9.15 19.13 22.32
N ASP A 57 9.53 20.22 21.67
CA ASP A 57 10.96 20.56 21.47
C ASP A 57 11.71 20.77 22.79
N LYS A 58 11.06 21.41 23.80
CA LYS A 58 11.63 21.61 25.13
C LYS A 58 11.93 20.30 25.86
N THR A 59 11.24 19.21 25.57
CA THR A 59 11.54 17.88 26.17
C THR A 59 12.91 17.35 25.76
N GLY A 60 13.48 17.82 24.64
CA GLY A 60 14.79 17.42 24.14
C GLY A 60 14.84 16.00 23.52
N VAL A 61 13.74 15.26 23.51
CA VAL A 61 13.68 13.87 23.02
C VAL A 61 14.09 13.74 21.56
N TRP A 62 13.75 14.73 20.73
CA TRP A 62 14.07 14.75 19.29
C TRP A 62 15.41 15.42 18.95
N LYS A 63 16.11 16.01 19.93
CA LYS A 63 17.42 16.64 19.69
C LYS A 63 18.47 15.55 19.44
N LYS A 64 19.23 15.68 18.36
CA LYS A 64 20.38 14.81 18.12
C LYS A 64 21.38 15.01 19.26
N THR A 65 21.53 14.05 20.13
CA THR A 65 22.63 14.02 21.08
C THR A 65 23.93 13.79 20.30
N GLY A 66 24.58 14.88 19.92
CA GLY A 66 25.98 14.84 19.50
C GLY A 66 26.82 14.52 20.72
N GLY A 67 27.24 13.26 20.89
CA GLY A 67 28.13 12.89 21.98
C GLY A 67 27.79 11.50 22.55
N ARG A 68 28.81 10.84 23.08
CA ARG A 68 28.82 9.51 23.69
C ARG A 68 27.54 9.25 24.52
N LYS A 69 26.85 8.15 24.23
CA LYS A 69 25.72 7.65 25.02
C LYS A 69 26.09 7.67 26.51
N LYS A 70 25.37 8.44 27.29
CA LYS A 70 25.43 8.28 28.77
C LYS A 70 24.91 6.88 29.07
N VAL A 71 25.71 6.08 29.75
CA VAL A 71 25.47 4.66 30.02
C VAL A 71 24.15 4.41 30.79
N ASN A 72 23.58 5.43 31.44
CA ASN A 72 22.43 5.34 32.34
C ASN A 72 21.21 6.16 31.87
N ALA A 73 21.09 6.52 30.58
CA ALA A 73 19.85 7.11 30.10
C ALA A 73 18.76 6.02 30.00
N PRO A 74 17.53 6.25 30.51
CA PRO A 74 16.43 5.30 30.34
C PRO A 74 16.29 4.99 28.86
N ARG A 75 16.13 3.71 28.54
CA ARG A 75 16.00 3.23 27.15
C ARG A 75 14.62 3.63 26.65
N ALA A 76 14.47 4.84 26.13
CA ALA A 76 13.24 5.25 25.46
C ALA A 76 12.99 4.31 24.27
N ILE A 77 11.95 3.49 24.36
CA ILE A 77 11.67 2.42 23.40
C ILE A 77 11.06 2.99 22.10
N GLU A 78 10.29 4.08 22.22
CA GLU A 78 9.61 4.74 21.10
C GLU A 78 9.88 6.27 21.05
N PRO A 79 11.14 6.73 21.16
CA PRO A 79 11.43 8.16 21.39
C PRO A 79 11.23 9.07 20.19
N ARG A 80 10.79 8.53 19.06
CA ARG A 80 10.78 9.23 17.76
C ARG A 80 9.42 9.19 17.07
N ARG A 81 8.37 9.13 17.86
CA ARG A 81 7.01 9.24 17.35
C ARG A 81 6.78 10.59 16.69
N VAL A 82 6.07 10.58 15.59
CA VAL A 82 5.59 11.80 14.95
C VAL A 82 4.27 12.20 15.62
N ASN A 83 4.19 13.42 16.13
CA ASN A 83 3.00 13.94 16.80
C ASN A 83 2.24 14.87 15.86
N ILE A 84 0.93 14.80 15.88
CA ILE A 84 0.04 15.73 15.18
C ILE A 84 -0.03 17.01 16.03
N ILE A 85 0.25 18.18 15.42
CA ILE A 85 0.38 19.46 16.14
C ILE A 85 -0.50 20.58 15.55
N SER A 86 -1.25 20.30 14.49
CA SER A 86 -2.15 21.26 13.82
C SER A 86 -3.60 21.03 14.24
N ASP A 87 -4.16 21.98 14.99
CA ASP A 87 -5.60 21.99 15.33
C ASP A 87 -6.44 22.05 14.03
N GLY A 88 -6.05 22.92 13.09
CA GLY A 88 -6.75 23.08 11.83
C GLY A 88 -6.83 21.80 11.02
N LEU A 89 -5.72 21.01 10.95
CA LEU A 89 -5.75 19.72 10.26
C LEU A 89 -6.75 18.75 10.92
N CYS A 90 -6.74 18.67 12.25
CA CYS A 90 -7.65 17.78 12.97
C CYS A 90 -9.12 18.20 12.77
N ASP A 91 -9.42 19.50 12.84
CA ASP A 91 -10.76 20.03 12.65
C ASP A 91 -11.25 19.82 11.21
N ASP A 92 -10.40 20.06 10.20
CA ASP A 92 -10.71 19.82 8.80
C ASP A 92 -11.00 18.33 8.54
N ILE A 93 -10.17 17.44 9.09
CA ILE A 93 -10.40 15.99 8.98
C ILE A 93 -11.72 15.59 9.61
N LEU A 94 -11.99 16.01 10.85
CA LEU A 94 -13.20 15.62 11.57
C LEU A 94 -14.46 16.18 10.93
N LYS A 95 -14.40 17.40 10.38
CA LYS A 95 -15.48 17.95 9.57
C LYS A 95 -15.71 17.15 8.29
N TYR A 96 -14.64 16.71 7.66
CA TYR A 96 -14.67 16.01 6.37
C TYR A 96 -15.24 14.60 6.50
N ILE A 97 -14.79 13.82 7.49
CA ILE A 97 -15.28 12.45 7.74
C ILE A 97 -16.39 12.38 8.79
N GLY A 98 -16.78 13.52 9.38
CA GLY A 98 -17.76 13.61 10.48
C GLY A 98 -19.03 12.81 10.26
N PRO A 99 -19.75 12.99 9.14
CA PRO A 99 -20.97 12.21 8.87
C PRO A 99 -20.73 10.70 8.87
N SER A 100 -19.53 10.26 8.48
CA SER A 100 -19.16 8.85 8.44
C SER A 100 -18.80 8.26 9.80
N ILE A 101 -18.24 9.07 10.73
CA ILE A 101 -17.84 8.61 12.06
C ILE A 101 -18.90 8.81 13.13
N GLU A 102 -19.96 9.58 12.84
CA GLU A 102 -21.04 9.89 13.80
C GLU A 102 -21.74 8.63 14.33
N ARG A 103 -21.82 7.57 13.54
CA ARG A 103 -22.37 6.27 13.96
C ARG A 103 -21.59 5.62 15.12
N HIS A 104 -20.36 6.04 15.36
CA HIS A 104 -19.55 5.60 16.50
C HIS A 104 -19.72 6.47 17.74
N ARG A 105 -20.67 7.42 17.76
CA ARG A 105 -20.92 8.23 18.93
C ARG A 105 -21.35 7.36 20.13
N GLY A 106 -20.69 7.57 21.27
CA GLY A 106 -20.91 6.74 22.46
C GLY A 106 -20.21 5.38 22.42
N CYS A 107 -19.31 5.11 21.47
CA CYS A 107 -18.55 3.88 21.36
C CYS A 107 -17.52 3.70 22.49
N ASP A 108 -16.92 2.53 22.56
CA ASP A 108 -15.63 2.34 23.21
C ASP A 108 -14.53 2.80 22.23
N LEU A 109 -13.74 3.78 22.64
CA LEU A 109 -12.62 4.28 21.85
C LEU A 109 -11.31 3.72 22.39
N VAL A 110 -10.60 2.98 21.55
CA VAL A 110 -9.23 2.52 21.83
C VAL A 110 -8.26 3.41 21.05
N ASP A 111 -7.34 4.03 21.76
CA ASP A 111 -6.37 4.97 21.20
C ASP A 111 -4.94 4.49 21.49
N LEU A 112 -4.28 4.03 20.44
CA LEU A 112 -2.94 3.46 20.53
C LEU A 112 -1.91 4.51 20.15
N ASN A 113 -0.99 4.75 21.09
CA ASN A 113 0.10 5.73 20.95
C ASN A 113 -0.40 7.16 20.66
N PRO A 114 -1.29 7.73 21.49
CA PRO A 114 -1.85 9.07 21.30
C PRO A 114 -0.80 10.19 21.22
N GLY A 115 0.40 9.99 21.81
CA GLY A 115 1.44 10.99 21.87
C GLY A 115 0.99 12.27 22.55
N ALA A 116 1.19 13.44 21.92
CA ALA A 116 0.73 14.72 22.45
C ALA A 116 -0.80 14.87 22.52
N GLY A 117 -1.57 13.93 21.97
CA GLY A 117 -3.00 13.77 22.18
C GLY A 117 -3.91 14.81 21.55
N LEU A 118 -3.42 15.61 20.60
CA LEU A 118 -4.28 16.59 19.94
C LEU A 118 -5.40 15.90 19.15
N TRP A 119 -5.06 14.91 18.34
CA TRP A 119 -6.04 14.08 17.62
C TRP A 119 -6.99 13.36 18.58
N SER A 120 -6.46 12.75 19.64
CA SER A 120 -7.23 12.02 20.65
C SER A 120 -8.29 12.90 21.32
N ARG A 121 -7.92 14.15 21.67
CA ARG A 121 -8.84 15.12 22.26
C ARG A 121 -9.98 15.48 21.31
N LYS A 122 -9.63 15.87 20.08
CA LYS A 122 -10.62 16.25 19.06
C LYS A 122 -11.57 15.09 18.73
N LEU A 123 -11.02 13.86 18.58
CA LEU A 123 -11.83 12.68 18.32
C LEU A 123 -12.74 12.34 19.51
N HIS A 124 -12.26 12.49 20.76
CA HIS A 124 -13.08 12.32 21.96
C HIS A 124 -14.24 13.32 22.03
N GLU A 125 -14.01 14.57 21.65
CA GLU A 125 -15.05 15.62 21.64
C GLU A 125 -16.16 15.32 20.65
N VAL A 126 -15.83 14.81 19.47
CA VAL A 126 -16.81 14.45 18.43
C VAL A 126 -17.57 13.19 18.79
N LEU A 127 -16.87 12.14 19.21
CA LEU A 127 -17.48 10.83 19.45
C LEU A 127 -18.18 10.72 20.79
N GLN A 128 -17.80 11.52 21.79
CA GLN A 128 -18.29 11.40 23.18
C GLN A 128 -18.32 9.93 23.64
N PRO A 129 -17.18 9.22 23.61
CA PRO A 129 -17.14 7.81 23.86
C PRO A 129 -17.62 7.48 25.28
N ARG A 130 -18.28 6.35 25.47
CA ARG A 130 -18.64 5.88 26.82
C ARG A 130 -17.39 5.48 27.59
N LYS A 131 -16.36 4.98 26.91
CA LYS A 131 -15.06 4.62 27.44
C LYS A 131 -13.96 4.99 26.42
N HIS A 132 -12.90 5.64 26.90
CA HIS A 132 -11.74 5.98 26.07
C HIS A 132 -10.49 5.40 26.73
N VAL A 133 -9.94 4.34 26.13
CA VAL A 133 -8.74 3.65 26.61
C VAL A 133 -7.56 4.07 25.75
N MET A 134 -6.63 4.78 26.35
CA MET A 134 -5.37 5.19 25.71
C MET A 134 -4.23 4.25 26.12
N MET A 135 -3.37 3.86 25.20
CA MET A 135 -2.17 3.08 25.45
C MET A 135 -0.95 3.84 24.96
N ASP A 136 -0.03 4.16 25.85
CA ASP A 136 1.23 4.79 25.48
C ASP A 136 2.35 4.31 26.42
N LEU A 137 3.44 3.79 25.83
CA LEU A 137 4.60 3.37 26.62
C LEU A 137 5.29 4.55 27.31
N ASP A 138 5.26 5.72 26.64
CA ASP A 138 5.83 6.98 27.12
C ASP A 138 4.77 7.84 27.83
N ALA A 139 3.82 7.23 28.55
CA ALA A 139 2.70 7.91 29.21
C ALA A 139 3.17 9.05 30.14
N GLU A 140 4.28 8.88 30.85
CA GLU A 140 4.86 9.93 31.73
C GLU A 140 5.29 11.16 30.90
N LEU A 141 5.90 10.96 29.74
CA LEU A 141 6.31 12.04 28.83
C LEU A 141 5.11 12.82 28.32
N TYR A 142 4.03 12.11 27.97
CA TYR A 142 2.87 12.70 27.31
C TYR A 142 1.74 13.14 28.25
N SER A 143 1.73 12.69 29.52
CA SER A 143 0.72 13.09 30.51
C SER A 143 0.53 14.62 30.63
N PRO A 144 1.59 15.46 30.61
CA PRO A 144 1.41 16.92 30.67
C PRO A 144 0.67 17.51 29.46
N PHE A 145 0.68 16.82 28.30
CA PHE A 145 -0.03 17.24 27.10
C PHE A 145 -1.49 16.78 27.09
N LEU A 146 -1.78 15.68 27.79
CA LEU A 146 -3.08 15.03 27.84
C LEU A 146 -3.94 15.46 29.04
N GLY A 147 -3.39 16.31 29.93
CA GLY A 147 -3.94 16.59 31.26
C GLY A 147 -5.45 16.76 31.35
N ASP A 148 -6.04 17.66 30.54
CA ASP A 148 -7.48 17.91 30.54
C ASP A 148 -8.30 16.68 30.13
N LEU A 149 -7.77 15.88 29.21
CA LEU A 149 -8.42 14.66 28.73
C LEU A 149 -8.39 13.58 29.81
N LEU A 150 -7.26 13.45 30.53
CA LEU A 150 -7.07 12.46 31.61
C LEU A 150 -7.92 12.76 32.85
N LEU A 151 -8.42 13.98 33.02
CA LEU A 151 -9.33 14.33 34.11
C LEU A 151 -10.77 13.83 33.91
N LYS A 152 -11.10 13.40 32.71
CA LYS A 152 -12.45 12.90 32.40
C LYS A 152 -12.62 11.49 32.97
N LYS A 153 -13.76 11.22 33.61
CA LYS A 153 -14.04 9.94 34.30
C LYS A 153 -14.05 8.71 33.38
N ASN A 154 -14.35 8.91 32.09
CA ASN A 154 -14.43 7.86 31.09
C ASN A 154 -13.13 7.68 30.30
N VAL A 155 -12.04 8.32 30.70
CA VAL A 155 -10.74 8.26 30.05
C VAL A 155 -9.74 7.54 30.94
N GLU A 156 -9.04 6.58 30.39
CA GLU A 156 -8.04 5.80 31.10
C GLU A 156 -6.75 5.69 30.27
N MET A 157 -5.60 5.93 30.93
CA MET A 157 -4.28 5.76 30.31
C MET A 157 -3.62 4.48 30.85
N MET A 158 -3.25 3.57 29.95
CA MET A 158 -2.43 2.43 30.24
C MET A 158 -0.97 2.72 29.83
N PRO A 159 0.00 2.71 30.76
CA PRO A 159 1.42 2.94 30.44
C PRO A 159 2.04 1.67 29.83
N LYS A 160 1.52 1.23 28.69
CA LYS A 160 1.91 0.04 27.95
C LYS A 160 1.97 0.34 26.47
N SER A 161 2.74 -0.48 25.73
CA SER A 161 2.92 -0.26 24.29
C SER A 161 1.66 -0.61 23.50
N GLY A 162 1.19 0.33 22.67
CA GLY A 162 0.17 0.09 21.67
C GLY A 162 0.66 -0.73 20.46
N LEU A 163 1.92 -1.19 20.44
CA LEU A 163 2.55 -1.94 19.34
C LEU A 163 2.86 -3.38 19.74
N VAL A 164 2.93 -3.68 21.04
CA VAL A 164 3.30 -5.01 21.55
C VAL A 164 2.06 -5.86 21.74
N TRP A 165 2.03 -6.99 21.04
CA TRP A 165 0.88 -7.90 21.03
C TRP A 165 0.41 -8.35 22.43
N LYS A 166 1.36 -8.65 23.32
CA LYS A 166 1.05 -9.04 24.71
C LYS A 166 0.27 -7.94 25.44
N ASP A 167 0.69 -6.68 25.28
CA ASP A 167 0.08 -5.53 25.95
C ASP A 167 -1.32 -5.25 25.36
N LEU A 168 -1.47 -5.40 24.04
CA LEU A 168 -2.77 -5.28 23.35
C LEU A 168 -3.75 -6.35 23.85
N LEU A 169 -3.33 -7.61 23.95
CA LEU A 169 -4.17 -8.68 24.46
C LEU A 169 -4.59 -8.47 25.92
N GLU A 170 -3.69 -7.94 26.75
CA GLU A 170 -4.01 -7.60 28.14
C GLU A 170 -5.05 -6.46 28.20
N MET A 171 -4.87 -5.41 27.40
CA MET A 171 -5.84 -4.31 27.31
C MET A 171 -7.21 -4.82 26.84
N ILE A 172 -7.26 -5.61 25.79
CA ILE A 172 -8.50 -6.21 25.26
C ILE A 172 -9.23 -6.97 26.38
N ARG A 173 -8.52 -7.85 27.07
CA ARG A 173 -9.09 -8.68 28.14
C ARG A 173 -9.61 -7.85 29.32
N THR A 174 -8.89 -6.77 29.71
CA THR A 174 -9.20 -6.02 30.92
C THR A 174 -10.11 -4.82 30.70
N LYS A 175 -10.12 -4.25 29.49
CA LYS A 175 -10.80 -2.98 29.20
C LYS A 175 -11.98 -3.12 28.26
N LEU A 176 -12.05 -4.18 27.45
CA LEU A 176 -13.11 -4.41 26.48
C LEU A 176 -14.04 -5.58 26.87
N SER A 177 -14.18 -5.85 28.16
CA SER A 177 -15.05 -6.92 28.70
C SER A 177 -16.53 -6.75 28.32
N ASP A 178 -16.95 -5.51 28.05
CA ASP A 178 -18.34 -5.19 27.70
C ASP A 178 -18.65 -5.42 26.18
N GLN A 179 -17.62 -5.72 25.39
CA GLN A 179 -17.76 -6.05 23.97
C GLN A 179 -18.05 -7.54 23.81
N HIS A 180 -18.97 -7.87 22.90
CA HIS A 180 -19.34 -9.26 22.62
C HIS A 180 -18.45 -9.87 21.54
N GLU A 181 -17.84 -11.02 21.83
CA GLU A 181 -17.04 -11.74 20.86
C GLU A 181 -17.91 -12.41 19.80
N THR A 182 -17.48 -12.31 18.54
CA THR A 182 -18.10 -13.05 17.43
C THR A 182 -17.66 -14.51 17.50
N THR A 183 -18.59 -15.44 17.39
CA THR A 183 -18.26 -16.89 17.30
C THR A 183 -17.50 -17.17 16.00
N GLN A 184 -16.59 -18.15 16.02
CA GLN A 184 -15.74 -18.46 14.85
C GLN A 184 -16.55 -18.85 13.60
N ASP A 185 -17.69 -19.51 13.78
CA ASP A 185 -18.53 -19.97 12.67
C ASP A 185 -19.45 -18.86 12.13
N ALA A 186 -19.70 -17.80 12.91
CA ALA A 186 -20.57 -16.73 12.47
C ALA A 186 -19.88 -15.83 11.44
N THR A 187 -20.66 -15.32 10.49
CA THR A 187 -20.18 -14.26 9.61
C THR A 187 -20.03 -12.98 10.44
N PRO A 188 -18.80 -12.40 10.53
CA PRO A 188 -18.60 -11.20 11.31
C PRO A 188 -19.40 -10.03 10.70
N ILE A 189 -20.07 -9.29 11.58
CA ILE A 189 -20.85 -8.10 11.22
C ILE A 189 -20.11 -6.83 11.64
N ARG A 190 -20.51 -5.69 11.08
CA ARG A 190 -19.96 -4.38 11.44
C ARG A 190 -20.21 -4.09 12.91
N ASN A 191 -19.18 -3.65 13.61
CA ASN A 191 -19.26 -3.23 15.01
C ASN A 191 -19.03 -1.71 15.11
N ASP A 192 -20.10 -0.96 15.24
CA ASP A 192 -20.05 0.51 15.41
C ASP A 192 -19.91 0.92 16.90
N THR A 193 -19.95 -0.04 17.85
CA THR A 193 -19.78 0.23 19.30
C THR A 193 -18.33 0.22 19.75
N LEU A 194 -17.40 -0.09 18.86
CA LEU A 194 -15.95 -0.06 19.09
C LEU A 194 -15.27 0.67 17.92
N LEU A 195 -14.41 1.61 18.24
CA LEU A 195 -13.54 2.28 17.27
C LEU A 195 -12.09 2.22 17.74
N VAL A 196 -11.18 1.91 16.85
CA VAL A 196 -9.74 1.93 17.14
C VAL A 196 -9.08 3.08 16.39
N THR A 197 -8.32 3.90 17.09
CA THR A 197 -7.38 4.84 16.47
C THR A 197 -5.97 4.50 16.90
N ALA A 198 -4.99 4.73 16.04
CA ALA A 198 -3.59 4.45 16.32
C ALA A 198 -2.67 5.45 15.64
N ASN A 199 -1.60 5.83 16.32
CA ASN A 199 -0.50 6.57 15.70
C ASN A 199 0.73 5.67 15.57
N LEU A 200 1.00 5.20 14.36
CA LEU A 200 2.12 4.34 14.03
C LEU A 200 3.27 5.10 13.36
N SER A 201 3.15 6.41 13.16
CA SER A 201 4.15 7.20 12.44
C SER A 201 5.39 7.48 13.28
N MET A 202 6.58 7.26 12.70
CA MET A 202 7.89 7.41 13.36
C MET A 202 8.89 8.13 12.44
N CYS A 203 9.79 8.93 13.03
CA CYS A 203 10.87 9.60 12.33
C CYS A 203 12.17 9.60 13.17
N PRO A 204 13.30 9.08 12.62
CA PRO A 204 13.43 8.36 11.35
C PRO A 204 12.80 6.98 11.42
N LYS A 205 12.41 6.47 10.26
CA LYS A 205 11.93 5.10 10.13
C LYS A 205 13.00 4.10 10.56
N LYS A 206 12.57 3.01 11.20
CA LYS A 206 13.42 1.87 11.51
C LYS A 206 12.84 0.62 10.84
N SER A 207 13.64 -0.04 10.02
CA SER A 207 13.31 -1.37 9.51
C SER A 207 13.31 -2.39 10.66
N PHE A 208 12.41 -3.35 10.57
CA PHE A 208 12.27 -4.40 11.57
C PHE A 208 11.78 -5.70 10.94
N LEU A 209 12.51 -6.81 11.16
CA LEU A 209 12.13 -8.17 10.71
C LEU A 209 11.66 -8.23 9.24
N GLY A 210 12.43 -7.63 8.31
CA GLY A 210 12.11 -7.64 6.88
C GLY A 210 11.03 -6.63 6.43
N PHE A 211 10.46 -5.86 7.36
CA PHE A 211 9.58 -4.73 7.05
C PHE A 211 10.38 -3.42 6.96
N ASP A 212 9.97 -2.53 6.06
CA ASP A 212 10.62 -1.22 5.87
C ASP A 212 10.50 -0.32 7.13
N SER A 213 9.47 -0.60 7.95
CA SER A 213 9.24 0.11 9.22
C SER A 213 8.48 -0.75 10.23
N ILE A 214 8.60 -0.42 11.51
CA ILE A 214 7.76 -0.99 12.57
C ILE A 214 6.28 -0.70 12.28
N SER A 215 5.98 0.51 11.79
CA SER A 215 4.62 0.92 11.37
C SER A 215 4.04 -0.03 10.34
N SER A 216 4.80 -0.34 9.29
CA SER A 216 4.37 -1.29 8.25
C SER A 216 4.12 -2.68 8.80
N MET A 217 4.93 -3.14 9.76
CA MET A 217 4.74 -4.44 10.42
C MET A 217 3.44 -4.46 11.23
N VAL A 218 3.20 -3.46 12.09
CA VAL A 218 2.01 -3.39 12.93
C VAL A 218 0.75 -3.23 12.07
N LEU A 219 0.82 -2.39 11.03
CA LEU A 219 -0.26 -2.23 10.08
C LEU A 219 -0.60 -3.56 9.39
N TYR A 220 0.41 -4.34 8.98
CA TYR A 220 0.21 -5.68 8.42
C TYR A 220 -0.45 -6.63 9.45
N GLN A 221 -0.06 -6.57 10.72
CA GLN A 221 -0.67 -7.37 11.78
C GLN A 221 -2.14 -7.00 12.01
N PHE A 222 -2.49 -5.72 11.98
CA PHE A 222 -3.89 -5.28 12.06
C PHE A 222 -4.71 -5.76 10.86
N MET A 223 -4.16 -5.72 9.66
CA MET A 223 -4.81 -6.28 8.48
C MET A 223 -4.99 -7.80 8.57
N SER A 224 -3.97 -8.51 9.06
CA SER A 224 -4.06 -9.96 9.27
C SER A 224 -5.11 -10.33 10.33
N SER A 225 -5.30 -9.50 11.35
CA SER A 225 -6.30 -9.72 12.40
C SER A 225 -7.74 -9.75 11.87
N ILE A 226 -8.02 -9.06 10.76
CA ILE A 226 -9.34 -9.09 10.11
C ILE A 226 -9.64 -10.50 9.60
N ARG A 227 -8.67 -11.12 8.95
CA ARG A 227 -8.81 -12.47 8.39
C ARG A 227 -8.97 -13.53 9.47
N THR A 228 -8.20 -13.40 10.55
CA THR A 228 -8.15 -14.39 11.64
C THR A 228 -9.12 -14.09 12.77
N SER A 229 -9.94 -13.03 12.67
CA SER A 229 -10.86 -12.58 13.73
C SER A 229 -10.17 -12.48 15.10
N THR A 230 -8.97 -11.88 15.12
CA THR A 230 -8.15 -11.71 16.33
C THR A 230 -8.05 -10.25 16.73
N LEU A 231 -7.39 -9.94 17.83
CA LEU A 231 -7.31 -8.59 18.39
C LEU A 231 -8.69 -7.95 18.51
N PHE A 232 -8.84 -6.71 17.97
CA PHE A 232 -10.10 -5.96 17.97
C PHE A 232 -11.16 -6.62 17.10
N GLN A 233 -10.74 -7.32 16.04
CA GLN A 233 -11.64 -7.95 15.07
C GLN A 233 -12.34 -9.21 15.62
N ARG A 234 -12.01 -9.63 16.84
CA ARG A 234 -12.78 -10.65 17.57
C ARG A 234 -14.18 -10.18 17.96
N TYR A 235 -14.38 -8.86 18.02
CA TYR A 235 -15.67 -8.24 18.34
C TYR A 235 -16.50 -7.87 17.09
N GLY A 236 -16.14 -8.40 15.92
CA GLY A 236 -16.76 -8.10 14.63
C GLY A 236 -15.87 -7.24 13.75
N LEU A 237 -16.45 -6.60 12.75
CA LEU A 237 -15.72 -5.77 11.76
C LEU A 237 -15.52 -4.35 12.32
N VAL A 238 -14.48 -4.19 13.12
CA VAL A 238 -14.15 -2.95 13.82
C VAL A 238 -13.39 -1.99 12.91
N ARG A 239 -13.91 -0.76 12.76
CA ARG A 239 -13.28 0.32 12.00
C ARG A 239 -12.02 0.83 12.69
N MET A 240 -11.01 1.19 11.90
CA MET A 240 -9.72 1.67 12.39
C MET A 240 -9.33 2.98 11.71
N LEU A 241 -8.94 4.00 12.49
CA LEU A 241 -8.37 5.27 12.03
C LEU A 241 -6.88 5.30 12.37
N ILE A 242 -6.00 5.10 11.38
CA ILE A 242 -4.58 4.85 11.63
C ILE A 242 -3.70 5.91 10.97
N TRP A 243 -2.95 6.65 11.80
CA TRP A 243 -1.88 7.51 11.34
C TRP A 243 -0.62 6.67 11.03
N VAL A 244 -0.09 6.83 9.83
CA VAL A 244 1.10 6.13 9.33
C VAL A 244 2.06 7.11 8.66
N ASN A 245 3.33 6.73 8.53
CA ASN A 245 4.21 7.49 7.64
C ASN A 245 3.64 7.48 6.21
N ASP A 246 3.69 8.60 5.52
CA ASP A 246 3.02 8.76 4.22
C ASP A 246 3.40 7.70 3.18
N GLU A 247 4.65 7.24 3.19
CA GLU A 247 5.09 6.17 2.29
C GLU A 247 4.46 4.79 2.60
N ASP A 248 4.13 4.52 3.88
CA ASP A 248 3.63 3.20 4.30
C ASP A 248 2.21 2.91 3.78
N LYS A 249 1.40 3.95 3.52
CA LYS A 249 0.06 3.82 2.92
C LYS A 249 0.08 3.10 1.56
N ARG A 250 1.17 3.29 0.79
CA ARG A 250 1.30 2.76 -0.58
C ARG A 250 1.30 1.22 -0.64
N ARG A 251 1.59 0.55 0.47
CA ARG A 251 1.56 -0.91 0.54
C ARG A 251 0.14 -1.48 0.52
N LEU A 252 -0.80 -0.79 1.18
CA LEU A 252 -2.20 -1.20 1.24
C LEU A 252 -3.05 -0.53 0.16
N LEU A 253 -2.67 0.69 -0.23
CA LEU A 253 -3.44 1.52 -1.15
C LEU A 253 -2.58 1.92 -2.37
N PRO A 254 -2.17 0.96 -3.20
CA PRO A 254 -1.40 1.24 -4.40
C PRO A 254 -2.26 1.98 -5.42
N ARG A 255 -1.66 2.99 -6.08
CA ARG A 255 -2.28 3.69 -7.21
C ARG A 255 -1.95 3.03 -8.54
N ALA A 256 -0.84 2.30 -8.64
CA ALA A 256 -0.38 1.64 -9.85
C ALA A 256 -0.33 0.11 -9.70
N ILE A 257 -0.64 -0.60 -10.79
CA ILE A 257 -0.66 -2.08 -10.83
C ILE A 257 0.69 -2.69 -10.42
N ASN A 258 1.81 -2.06 -10.81
CA ASN A 258 3.15 -2.54 -10.48
C ASN A 258 3.46 -2.49 -8.96
N ARG A 259 2.67 -1.73 -8.19
CA ARG A 259 2.73 -1.64 -6.73
C ARG A 259 1.69 -2.51 -6.02
N ARG A 260 0.78 -3.13 -6.77
CA ARG A 260 -0.19 -4.08 -6.23
C ARG A 260 0.52 -5.38 -5.85
N LYS A 261 0.94 -5.47 -4.59
CA LYS A 261 1.57 -6.63 -3.98
C LYS A 261 0.56 -7.42 -3.15
N ARG A 262 0.99 -8.54 -2.57
CA ARG A 262 0.14 -9.41 -1.74
C ARG A 262 -0.65 -8.64 -0.67
N SER A 263 -0.01 -7.73 0.06
CA SER A 263 -0.68 -6.95 1.11
C SER A 263 -1.83 -6.08 0.59
N ALA A 264 -1.71 -5.52 -0.62
CA ALA A 264 -2.79 -4.77 -1.24
C ALA A 264 -3.95 -5.69 -1.67
N PHE A 265 -3.63 -6.85 -2.24
CA PHE A 265 -4.63 -7.85 -2.61
C PHE A 265 -5.37 -8.40 -1.38
N GLU A 266 -4.66 -8.75 -0.31
CA GLU A 266 -5.25 -9.17 0.97
C GLU A 266 -6.15 -8.07 1.56
N ALA A 267 -5.76 -6.79 1.42
CA ALA A 267 -6.59 -5.66 1.83
C ALA A 267 -7.89 -5.55 0.99
N GLU A 268 -7.81 -5.75 -0.31
CA GLU A 268 -8.99 -5.79 -1.20
C GLU A 268 -9.95 -6.93 -0.85
N LEU A 269 -9.44 -8.07 -0.36
CA LEU A 269 -10.25 -9.21 0.11
C LEU A 269 -10.91 -8.94 1.45
N SER A 270 -10.25 -8.20 2.35
CA SER A 270 -10.62 -8.07 3.76
C SER A 270 -11.25 -6.73 4.14
N CYS A 271 -11.17 -5.70 3.27
CA CYS A 271 -11.71 -4.38 3.55
C CYS A 271 -12.82 -3.98 2.57
N GLU A 272 -13.84 -3.34 3.10
CA GLU A 272 -14.87 -2.66 2.33
C GLU A 272 -14.28 -1.41 1.68
N TRP A 273 -13.54 -0.64 2.49
CA TRP A 273 -12.71 0.46 2.02
C TRP A 273 -11.44 0.62 2.85
N ILE A 274 -10.45 1.21 2.23
CA ILE A 274 -9.35 1.91 2.87
C ILE A 274 -9.30 3.28 2.21
N HIS A 275 -9.68 4.32 2.96
CA HIS A 275 -9.60 5.69 2.48
C HIS A 275 -8.37 6.38 3.05
N GLU A 276 -7.60 7.02 2.20
CA GLU A 276 -6.67 8.05 2.64
C GLU A 276 -7.50 9.30 2.95
N VAL A 277 -7.60 9.66 4.24
CA VAL A 277 -8.38 10.82 4.67
C VAL A 277 -7.57 12.09 4.50
N ALA A 278 -6.31 12.04 4.93
CA ALA A 278 -5.34 13.12 4.76
C ALA A 278 -3.96 12.51 4.52
N GLY A 279 -3.14 13.19 3.74
CA GLY A 279 -1.78 12.76 3.45
C GLY A 279 -1.01 13.77 2.64
N GLN A 280 0.28 13.53 2.44
CA GLN A 280 1.08 14.40 1.59
C GLN A 280 0.62 14.25 0.13
N GLU A 281 0.33 15.37 -0.51
CA GLU A 281 0.15 15.40 -1.95
C GLU A 281 1.52 15.18 -2.60
N THR A 282 1.69 14.02 -3.23
CA THR A 282 2.95 13.65 -3.88
C THR A 282 2.79 13.64 -5.38
N GLU A 283 3.47 14.52 -6.05
CA GLU A 283 3.72 14.47 -7.50
C GLU A 283 4.81 13.47 -7.86
N VAL A 284 5.47 12.86 -6.86
CA VAL A 284 6.65 12.02 -7.07
C VAL A 284 6.29 10.75 -7.80
N GLN A 285 6.76 10.70 -9.01
CA GLN A 285 6.65 9.58 -9.89
C GLN A 285 7.79 8.60 -9.66
N ASP A 286 7.43 7.46 -9.15
CA ASP A 286 8.32 6.32 -9.13
C ASP A 286 8.42 5.75 -10.55
N ARG A 287 9.62 5.72 -11.11
CA ARG A 287 9.88 5.17 -12.47
C ARG A 287 9.27 3.79 -12.69
N ASN A 288 9.11 3.01 -11.63
CA ASN A 288 8.61 1.64 -11.68
C ASN A 288 7.12 1.52 -11.36
N ALA A 289 6.45 2.62 -11.06
CA ALA A 289 5.06 2.63 -10.61
C ALA A 289 4.21 3.67 -11.36
N LEU A 290 4.55 3.90 -12.62
CA LEU A 290 3.81 4.81 -13.49
C LEU A 290 2.39 4.29 -13.70
N ARG A 291 1.45 5.24 -13.72
CA ARG A 291 0.04 5.01 -13.99
C ARG A 291 -0.41 5.97 -15.09
N ASP A 292 -1.28 5.50 -15.95
CA ASP A 292 -1.86 6.31 -17.01
C ASP A 292 -2.62 7.51 -16.41
N GLU A 293 -2.31 8.71 -16.88
CA GLU A 293 -2.94 9.96 -16.47
C GLU A 293 -4.44 9.98 -16.75
N TRP A 294 -4.88 9.30 -17.80
CA TRP A 294 -6.31 9.20 -18.10
C TRP A 294 -7.05 8.33 -17.08
N ILE A 295 -6.40 7.28 -16.55
CA ILE A 295 -6.96 6.51 -15.43
C ILE A 295 -7.02 7.41 -14.17
N ASN A 296 -5.99 8.20 -13.89
CA ASN A 296 -5.97 9.12 -12.75
C ASN A 296 -7.11 10.13 -12.83
N THR A 297 -7.23 10.78 -13.99
CA THR A 297 -8.26 11.81 -14.25
C THR A 297 -9.66 11.24 -14.13
N GLU A 298 -9.95 10.13 -14.82
CA GLU A 298 -11.28 9.49 -14.79
C GLU A 298 -11.62 8.96 -13.39
N SER A 299 -10.66 8.36 -12.69
CA SER A 299 -10.81 7.92 -11.30
C SER A 299 -11.14 9.09 -10.35
N ALA A 300 -10.48 10.23 -10.53
CA ALA A 300 -10.76 11.43 -9.76
C ALA A 300 -12.13 12.03 -10.11
N CYS A 301 -12.53 12.09 -11.38
CA CYS A 301 -13.86 12.50 -11.78
C CYS A 301 -14.96 11.65 -11.11
N HIS A 302 -14.80 10.32 -11.09
CA HIS A 302 -15.71 9.43 -10.38
C HIS A 302 -15.75 9.71 -8.88
N THR A 303 -14.61 10.08 -8.29
CA THR A 303 -14.53 10.43 -6.87
C THR A 303 -15.27 11.74 -6.60
N LEU A 304 -15.06 12.78 -7.42
CA LEU A 304 -15.78 14.04 -7.27
C LEU A 304 -17.29 13.89 -7.46
N GLN A 305 -17.73 13.00 -8.35
CA GLN A 305 -19.16 12.66 -8.49
C GLN A 305 -19.71 12.02 -7.21
N ARG A 306 -18.96 11.10 -6.57
CA ARG A 306 -19.33 10.52 -5.26
C ARG A 306 -19.38 11.56 -4.16
N MET A 307 -18.39 12.45 -4.10
CA MET A 307 -18.37 13.58 -3.15
C MET A 307 -19.61 14.47 -3.33
N LYS A 308 -19.92 14.86 -4.57
CA LYS A 308 -21.10 15.68 -4.88
C LYS A 308 -22.40 14.99 -4.47
N ALA A 309 -22.54 13.70 -4.75
CA ALA A 309 -23.70 12.90 -4.36
C ALA A 309 -23.85 12.79 -2.84
N ALA A 310 -22.73 12.73 -2.11
CA ALA A 310 -22.71 12.69 -0.64
C ALA A 310 -22.75 14.08 0.02
N GLY A 311 -22.81 15.18 -0.74
CA GLY A 311 -22.75 16.54 -0.19
C GLY A 311 -21.42 16.90 0.47
N LEU A 312 -20.33 16.18 0.14
CA LEU A 312 -19.00 16.42 0.69
C LEU A 312 -18.28 17.48 -0.13
N VAL A 313 -17.79 18.49 0.56
CA VAL A 313 -16.99 19.58 -0.02
C VAL A 313 -15.63 19.61 0.67
N MET A 314 -14.58 19.78 -0.11
CA MET A 314 -13.24 19.90 0.43
C MET A 314 -13.12 21.18 1.27
N PRO A 315 -12.54 21.16 2.48
CA PRO A 315 -12.34 22.35 3.29
C PRO A 315 -11.50 23.40 2.54
N PRO A 316 -11.84 24.70 2.65
CA PRO A 316 -11.08 25.78 2.01
C PRO A 316 -9.59 25.76 2.43
N GLY A 317 -8.69 25.85 1.46
CA GLY A 317 -7.24 25.79 1.68
C GLY A 317 -6.69 24.36 1.83
N ARG A 318 -7.53 23.34 1.59
CA ARG A 318 -7.18 21.92 1.53
C ARG A 318 -7.46 21.31 0.15
N GLU A 319 -7.66 22.15 -0.85
CA GLU A 319 -7.90 21.67 -2.20
C GLU A 319 -6.62 21.02 -2.76
N SER A 320 -6.75 19.76 -3.20
CA SER A 320 -5.67 19.08 -3.90
C SER A 320 -5.51 19.64 -5.31
N LEU A 321 -4.32 19.52 -5.91
CA LEU A 321 -4.06 19.93 -7.30
C LEU A 321 -5.05 19.26 -8.27
N VAL A 322 -5.31 17.97 -8.08
CA VAL A 322 -6.27 17.22 -8.90
C VAL A 322 -7.68 17.75 -8.72
N TYR A 323 -8.09 18.05 -7.49
CA TYR A 323 -9.41 18.63 -7.19
C TYR A 323 -9.57 19.97 -7.89
N SER A 324 -8.61 20.89 -7.72
CA SER A 324 -8.63 22.22 -8.32
C SER A 324 -8.65 22.17 -9.86
N LYS A 325 -7.81 21.30 -10.45
CA LYS A 325 -7.77 21.08 -11.90
C LYS A 325 -9.13 20.64 -12.44
N LEU A 326 -9.74 19.61 -11.84
CA LEU A 326 -11.02 19.08 -12.33
C LEU A 326 -12.22 20.01 -12.08
N GLN A 327 -12.13 20.93 -11.13
CA GLN A 327 -13.12 21.99 -10.97
C GLN A 327 -13.04 23.01 -12.11
N SER A 328 -11.85 23.26 -12.67
CA SER A 328 -11.66 24.15 -13.81
C SER A 328 -11.93 23.49 -15.18
N GLU A 329 -11.99 22.16 -15.23
CA GLU A 329 -12.19 21.37 -16.46
C GLU A 329 -13.47 20.49 -16.37
N PRO A 330 -14.68 21.09 -16.23
CA PRO A 330 -15.93 20.36 -16.01
C PRO A 330 -16.31 19.47 -17.22
N GLU A 331 -15.78 19.74 -18.39
CA GLU A 331 -15.98 18.96 -19.61
C GLU A 331 -15.41 17.53 -19.52
N LEU A 332 -14.46 17.29 -18.63
CA LEU A 332 -13.90 15.94 -18.40
C LEU A 332 -14.84 15.05 -17.56
N TRP A 333 -15.80 15.64 -16.88
CA TRP A 333 -16.69 14.89 -15.99
C TRP A 333 -17.62 13.96 -16.75
N GLY A 334 -17.61 12.68 -16.37
CA GLY A 334 -18.44 11.65 -17.02
C GLY A 334 -17.92 11.16 -18.36
N GLN A 335 -16.79 11.67 -18.86
CA GLN A 335 -16.16 11.12 -20.05
C GLN A 335 -15.40 9.83 -19.73
N LYS A 336 -15.45 8.88 -20.66
CA LYS A 336 -14.58 7.70 -20.68
C LYS A 336 -13.25 8.08 -21.33
N LEU A 337 -12.19 8.17 -20.55
CA LEU A 337 -10.88 8.66 -20.98
C LEU A 337 -9.86 7.51 -21.14
N ALA A 338 -9.71 6.69 -20.10
CA ALA A 338 -8.77 5.57 -20.10
C ALA A 338 -9.14 4.50 -21.13
N GLY A 339 -8.17 4.03 -21.91
CA GLY A 339 -8.38 3.06 -22.99
C GLY A 339 -9.14 3.61 -24.21
N VAL A 340 -9.50 4.90 -24.22
CA VAL A 340 -10.09 5.63 -25.36
C VAL A 340 -9.10 6.64 -25.92
N ARG A 341 -8.30 7.25 -25.06
CA ARG A 341 -7.20 8.14 -25.43
C ARG A 341 -5.87 7.38 -25.36
N PRO A 342 -4.86 7.77 -26.17
CA PRO A 342 -3.52 7.20 -26.05
C PRO A 342 -3.00 7.37 -24.61
N PRO A 343 -2.46 6.31 -23.97
CA PRO A 343 -1.99 6.40 -22.59
C PRO A 343 -0.94 7.50 -22.42
N SER A 344 -1.03 8.26 -21.34
CA SER A 344 -0.07 9.30 -20.98
C SER A 344 0.56 9.01 -19.63
N LEU A 345 1.88 9.16 -19.56
CA LEU A 345 2.64 9.02 -18.32
C LEU A 345 3.32 10.33 -17.98
N THR A 346 3.21 10.75 -16.73
CA THR A 346 4.00 11.86 -16.22
C THR A 346 5.40 11.36 -15.88
N ARG A 347 6.37 11.56 -16.76
CA ARG A 347 7.75 11.14 -16.57
C ARG A 347 8.64 12.31 -16.19
N PRO A 348 9.69 12.09 -15.38
CA PRO A 348 10.58 13.18 -14.97
C PRO A 348 11.20 13.97 -16.13
N PHE A 349 11.42 13.33 -17.28
CA PHE A 349 11.97 14.04 -18.45
C PHE A 349 10.99 15.02 -19.09
N LYS A 350 9.66 14.84 -18.90
CA LYS A 350 8.65 15.78 -19.41
C LYS A 350 8.69 17.08 -18.63
N LEU A 351 8.89 17.01 -17.32
CA LEU A 351 9.11 18.20 -16.49
C LEU A 351 10.38 18.93 -16.91
N GLU A 352 11.48 18.19 -17.13
CA GLU A 352 12.72 18.77 -17.67
C GLU A 352 12.51 19.41 -19.06
N LEU A 353 11.68 18.79 -19.89
CA LEU A 353 11.35 19.32 -21.22
C LEU A 353 10.56 20.64 -21.10
N GLU A 354 9.54 20.66 -20.25
CA GLU A 354 8.72 21.85 -19.97
C GLU A 354 9.57 22.99 -19.42
N ASP A 355 10.45 22.72 -18.46
CA ASP A 355 11.38 23.70 -17.89
C ASP A 355 12.30 24.29 -18.98
N LEU A 356 12.91 23.45 -19.82
CA LEU A 356 13.79 23.86 -20.90
C LEU A 356 13.06 24.59 -22.05
N GLU A 357 11.77 24.34 -22.24
CA GLU A 357 10.95 25.06 -23.23
C GLU A 357 10.53 26.45 -22.75
N GLN A 358 10.43 26.65 -21.45
CA GLN A 358 10.15 27.94 -20.83
C GLN A 358 11.40 28.82 -20.71
N GLU A 359 12.59 28.22 -20.66
CA GLU A 359 13.84 28.95 -20.63
C GLU A 359 14.15 29.56 -22.01
N LEU A 360 14.66 30.81 -22.00
CA LEU A 360 15.15 31.46 -23.24
C LEU A 360 16.28 30.61 -23.85
N PRO A 361 16.40 30.57 -25.21
CA PRO A 361 17.39 29.73 -25.89
C PRO A 361 18.80 30.01 -25.37
N GLY A 362 19.30 29.06 -24.60
CA GLY A 362 20.60 29.11 -23.96
C GLY A 362 21.72 28.55 -24.83
N SER A 363 22.72 27.94 -24.20
CA SER A 363 23.90 27.37 -24.84
C SER A 363 23.59 26.29 -25.88
N SER A 364 24.57 25.99 -26.75
CA SER A 364 24.52 24.88 -27.73
C SER A 364 24.19 23.52 -27.05
N GLU A 365 24.54 23.32 -25.79
CA GLU A 365 24.30 22.11 -25.01
C GLU A 365 22.83 21.99 -24.60
N THR A 366 22.22 23.10 -24.16
CA THR A 366 20.76 23.16 -23.86
C THR A 366 19.94 22.81 -25.11
N SER A 367 20.33 23.35 -26.28
CA SER A 367 19.65 23.05 -27.55
C SER A 367 19.75 21.55 -27.95
N LYS A 368 20.90 20.90 -27.73
CA LYS A 368 21.06 19.45 -27.96
C LYS A 368 20.22 18.63 -27.02
N ARG A 369 20.17 19.02 -25.75
CA ARG A 369 19.35 18.35 -24.74
C ARG A 369 17.87 18.42 -25.05
N LEU A 370 17.38 19.61 -25.40
CA LEU A 370 16.00 19.86 -25.80
C LEU A 370 15.59 19.00 -27.01
N LYS A 371 16.44 18.92 -28.06
CA LYS A 371 16.20 18.04 -29.20
C LYS A 371 16.09 16.57 -28.80
N ALA A 372 16.95 16.11 -27.90
CA ALA A 372 16.93 14.72 -27.44
C ALA A 372 15.66 14.40 -26.63
N LEU A 373 15.19 15.34 -25.79
CA LEU A 373 13.96 15.16 -25.02
C LEU A 373 12.72 15.19 -25.92
N ARG A 374 12.64 16.11 -26.89
CA ARG A 374 11.55 16.13 -27.89
C ARG A 374 11.49 14.85 -28.73
N GLN A 375 12.65 14.32 -29.12
CA GLN A 375 12.71 13.06 -29.86
C GLN A 375 12.22 11.89 -29.00
N ARG A 376 12.55 11.89 -27.70
CA ARG A 376 12.07 10.91 -26.74
C ARG A 376 10.56 11.00 -26.56
N GLU A 377 10.02 12.20 -26.43
CA GLU A 377 8.59 12.44 -26.31
C GLU A 377 7.84 11.93 -27.55
N LYS A 378 8.37 12.20 -28.76
CA LYS A 378 7.78 11.70 -30.00
C LYS A 378 7.70 10.17 -30.02
N TYR A 379 8.78 9.46 -29.62
CA TYR A 379 8.74 7.99 -29.53
C TYR A 379 7.74 7.51 -28.49
N GLU A 380 7.61 8.20 -27.36
CA GLU A 380 6.61 7.84 -26.34
C GLU A 380 5.19 8.03 -26.87
N GLN A 381 4.93 9.07 -27.68
CA GLN A 381 3.63 9.29 -28.32
C GLN A 381 3.32 8.21 -29.37
N GLU A 382 4.31 7.79 -30.17
CA GLU A 382 4.18 6.70 -31.14
C GLU A 382 3.88 5.35 -30.43
N ASP A 383 4.61 5.05 -29.34
CA ASP A 383 4.35 3.86 -28.52
C ASP A 383 2.94 3.93 -27.90
N ALA A 384 2.50 5.09 -27.40
CA ALA A 384 1.18 5.28 -26.80
C ALA A 384 0.02 5.04 -27.79
N LEU A 385 0.16 5.47 -29.05
CA LEU A 385 -0.79 5.17 -30.12
C LEU A 385 -0.87 3.67 -30.39
N THR A 386 0.28 3.00 -30.48
CA THR A 386 0.36 1.55 -30.63
C THR A 386 -0.32 0.83 -29.46
N TYR A 387 -0.14 1.31 -28.23
CA TYR A 387 -0.81 0.72 -27.06
C TYR A 387 -2.31 0.86 -27.13
N LEU A 388 -2.83 2.00 -27.57
CA LEU A 388 -4.26 2.20 -27.75
C LEU A 388 -4.84 1.24 -28.80
N GLU A 389 -4.20 1.12 -29.97
CA GLU A 389 -4.61 0.18 -31.01
C GLU A 389 -4.66 -1.27 -30.48
N LEU A 390 -3.60 -1.70 -29.77
CA LEU A 390 -3.53 -3.05 -29.20
C LEU A 390 -4.62 -3.30 -28.15
N LEU A 391 -4.99 -2.29 -27.35
CA LEU A 391 -6.10 -2.40 -26.40
C LEU A 391 -7.45 -2.55 -27.14
N GLN A 392 -7.68 -1.76 -28.20
CA GLN A 392 -8.89 -1.81 -29.00
C GLN A 392 -9.02 -3.15 -29.76
N GLU A 393 -7.93 -3.64 -30.34
CA GLU A 393 -7.89 -4.96 -30.99
C GLU A 393 -8.20 -6.08 -29.99
N ARG A 394 -7.65 -6.02 -28.78
CA ARG A 394 -7.93 -6.98 -27.71
C ARG A 394 -9.42 -6.99 -27.36
N ASP A 395 -10.01 -5.82 -27.18
CA ASP A 395 -11.41 -5.67 -26.81
C ASP A 395 -12.33 -6.14 -27.94
N ALA A 396 -11.97 -5.84 -29.22
CA ALA A 396 -12.65 -6.35 -30.38
C ALA A 396 -12.55 -7.89 -30.48
N ALA A 397 -11.37 -8.46 -30.29
CA ALA A 397 -11.19 -9.91 -30.26
C ALA A 397 -12.02 -10.56 -29.14
N THR A 398 -11.99 -10.00 -27.93
CA THR A 398 -12.74 -10.49 -26.76
C THR A 398 -14.24 -10.56 -27.06
N SER A 399 -14.79 -9.58 -27.76
CA SER A 399 -16.21 -9.56 -28.15
C SER A 399 -16.61 -10.71 -29.11
N LEU A 400 -15.65 -11.29 -29.81
CA LEU A 400 -15.88 -12.43 -30.73
C LEU A 400 -15.90 -13.78 -30.02
N ALA A 401 -15.39 -13.86 -28.78
CA ALA A 401 -15.18 -15.13 -28.10
C ALA A 401 -16.45 -15.99 -27.99
N THR A 402 -17.61 -15.38 -27.75
CA THR A 402 -18.90 -16.08 -27.65
C THR A 402 -19.62 -16.16 -28.97
N SER A 403 -19.56 -15.11 -29.80
CA SER A 403 -20.36 -14.99 -31.03
C SER A 403 -19.75 -15.71 -32.24
N ALA A 404 -18.42 -15.79 -32.29
CA ALA A 404 -17.70 -16.35 -33.44
C ALA A 404 -16.35 -16.97 -33.03
N PRO A 405 -16.33 -18.16 -32.35
CA PRO A 405 -15.11 -18.74 -31.77
C PRO A 405 -13.95 -18.91 -32.76
N ALA A 406 -14.20 -19.40 -33.98
CA ALA A 406 -13.14 -19.56 -34.96
C ALA A 406 -12.53 -18.22 -35.45
N LYS A 407 -13.31 -17.13 -35.46
CA LYS A 407 -12.78 -15.79 -35.71
C LYS A 407 -12.00 -15.26 -34.51
N PHE A 408 -12.47 -15.57 -33.30
CA PHE A 408 -11.76 -15.25 -32.06
C PHE A 408 -10.37 -15.89 -32.04
N ASP A 409 -10.26 -17.20 -32.29
CA ASP A 409 -8.97 -17.90 -32.27
C ASP A 409 -7.96 -17.27 -33.25
N LYS A 410 -8.42 -16.92 -34.46
CA LYS A 410 -7.58 -16.22 -35.43
C LYS A 410 -7.18 -14.83 -34.97
N ALA A 411 -8.10 -14.04 -34.42
CA ALA A 411 -7.82 -12.70 -33.90
C ALA A 411 -6.88 -12.73 -32.71
N ASN A 412 -7.09 -13.67 -31.77
CA ASN A 412 -6.24 -13.89 -30.63
C ASN A 412 -4.81 -14.29 -31.01
N ALA A 413 -4.64 -15.19 -31.99
CA ALA A 413 -3.33 -15.58 -32.51
C ALA A 413 -2.59 -14.40 -33.16
N ALA A 414 -3.26 -13.65 -34.05
CA ALA A 414 -2.67 -12.48 -34.69
C ALA A 414 -2.30 -11.37 -33.69
N TRP A 415 -3.13 -11.15 -32.71
CA TRP A 415 -2.84 -10.17 -31.64
C TRP A 415 -1.63 -10.59 -30.81
N ASN A 416 -1.50 -11.87 -30.42
CA ASN A 416 -0.34 -12.39 -29.69
C ASN A 416 0.95 -12.24 -30.51
N GLU A 417 0.92 -12.57 -31.81
CA GLU A 417 2.07 -12.39 -32.71
C GLU A 417 2.49 -10.91 -32.78
N ARG A 418 1.54 -9.98 -32.86
CA ARG A 418 1.82 -8.54 -32.84
C ARG A 418 2.52 -8.11 -31.55
N ILE A 419 2.10 -8.64 -30.38
CA ILE A 419 2.74 -8.37 -29.10
C ILE A 419 4.15 -8.96 -29.02
N ASP A 420 4.34 -10.17 -29.52
CA ASP A 420 5.65 -10.84 -29.48
C ASP A 420 6.69 -10.14 -30.36
N ASN A 421 6.25 -9.47 -31.42
CA ASN A 421 7.09 -8.63 -32.29
C ASN A 421 7.48 -7.28 -31.67
N LEU A 422 6.87 -6.86 -30.55
CA LEU A 422 7.27 -5.64 -29.85
C LEU A 422 8.63 -5.80 -29.18
N LYS A 423 9.39 -4.69 -29.10
CA LYS A 423 10.61 -4.62 -28.28
C LYS A 423 10.27 -4.96 -26.82
N LYS A 424 11.17 -5.64 -26.13
CA LYS A 424 10.96 -6.11 -24.75
C LYS A 424 10.46 -5.00 -23.80
N ASN A 425 11.03 -3.81 -23.86
CA ASN A 425 10.64 -2.70 -23.00
C ASN A 425 9.24 -2.20 -23.32
N THR A 426 8.91 -1.99 -24.61
CA THR A 426 7.59 -1.59 -25.10
C THR A 426 6.52 -2.63 -24.71
N ARG A 427 6.81 -3.92 -24.89
CA ARG A 427 5.93 -5.01 -24.46
C ARG A 427 5.67 -5.01 -22.94
N ASN A 428 6.71 -4.85 -22.14
CA ASN A 428 6.58 -4.80 -20.67
C ASN A 428 5.73 -3.60 -20.22
N GLU A 429 5.91 -2.46 -20.85
CA GLU A 429 5.13 -1.25 -20.57
C GLU A 429 3.68 -1.43 -21.00
N PHE A 430 3.44 -1.93 -22.23
CA PHE A 430 2.09 -2.26 -22.71
C PHE A 430 1.35 -3.21 -21.76
N ASN A 431 2.00 -4.27 -21.25
CA ASN A 431 1.40 -5.18 -20.27
C ASN A 431 1.00 -4.46 -18.99
N GLY A 432 1.73 -3.44 -18.59
CA GLY A 432 1.35 -2.57 -17.45
C GLY A 432 0.08 -1.77 -17.73
N PHE A 433 -0.04 -1.17 -18.91
CA PHE A 433 -1.24 -0.44 -19.34
C PHE A 433 -2.44 -1.37 -19.51
N LYS A 434 -2.26 -2.50 -20.18
CA LYS A 434 -3.29 -3.52 -20.38
C LYS A 434 -3.91 -3.95 -19.04
N ASP A 435 -3.06 -4.33 -18.08
CA ASP A 435 -3.53 -4.83 -16.79
C ASP A 435 -4.13 -3.70 -15.94
N SER A 436 -3.57 -2.47 -16.00
CA SER A 436 -4.13 -1.31 -15.30
C SER A 436 -5.51 -0.94 -15.80
N ASN A 437 -5.68 -0.87 -17.13
CA ASN A 437 -6.98 -0.58 -17.74
C ASN A 437 -8.00 -1.69 -17.44
N HIS A 438 -7.57 -2.96 -17.48
CA HIS A 438 -8.42 -4.11 -17.15
C HIS A 438 -8.98 -4.03 -15.73
N LEU A 439 -8.15 -3.72 -14.72
CA LEU A 439 -8.60 -3.59 -13.34
C LEU A 439 -9.48 -2.36 -13.11
N PHE A 440 -9.15 -1.26 -13.78
CA PHE A 440 -9.91 -0.01 -13.65
C PHE A 440 -11.32 -0.12 -14.27
N ARG A 441 -11.47 -0.86 -15.37
CA ARG A 441 -12.75 -1.02 -16.10
C ARG A 441 -13.71 -2.02 -15.46
N GLN A 442 -13.33 -2.76 -14.45
CA GLN A 442 -14.25 -3.60 -13.69
C GLN A 442 -15.25 -2.74 -12.90
N ALA A 443 -16.42 -3.30 -12.63
CA ALA A 443 -17.49 -2.62 -11.90
C ALA A 443 -17.82 -3.39 -10.60
N PRO A 444 -17.34 -2.94 -9.43
CA PRO A 444 -16.51 -1.75 -9.20
C PRO A 444 -15.04 -1.96 -9.62
N PRO A 445 -14.24 -0.90 -9.82
CA PRO A 445 -12.80 -0.99 -10.03
C PRO A 445 -12.12 -1.83 -8.96
N VAL A 446 -11.08 -2.61 -9.31
CA VAL A 446 -10.48 -3.56 -8.35
C VAL A 446 -9.66 -2.85 -7.28
N LEU A 447 -8.82 -1.88 -7.66
CA LEU A 447 -8.01 -1.17 -6.69
C LEU A 447 -8.86 -0.32 -5.74
N LEU A 448 -8.60 -0.45 -4.44
CA LEU A 448 -9.30 0.34 -3.42
C LEU A 448 -9.14 1.84 -3.63
N TRP A 449 -7.98 2.28 -4.16
CA TRP A 449 -7.76 3.69 -4.51
C TRP A 449 -8.82 4.24 -5.48
N ASP A 450 -9.25 3.47 -6.46
CA ASP A 450 -10.23 3.88 -7.46
C ASP A 450 -11.67 3.86 -6.93
N ARG A 451 -11.88 3.25 -5.77
CA ARG A 451 -13.16 3.20 -5.06
C ARG A 451 -13.30 4.28 -3.99
N ARG A 452 -12.28 5.15 -3.80
CA ARG A 452 -12.32 6.15 -2.73
C ARG A 452 -13.58 7.01 -2.79
N ALA A 453 -14.17 7.27 -1.63
CA ALA A 453 -15.41 8.05 -1.52
C ALA A 453 -15.16 9.54 -1.72
N TYR A 454 -13.94 10.01 -1.45
CA TYR A 454 -13.52 11.40 -1.50
C TYR A 454 -12.04 11.54 -1.81
N GLU A 455 -11.64 12.72 -2.31
CA GLU A 455 -10.22 13.06 -2.49
C GLU A 455 -9.56 13.30 -1.13
N PRO A 456 -8.32 12.82 -0.92
CA PRO A 456 -7.59 13.06 0.33
C PRO A 456 -7.33 14.55 0.57
N LEU A 457 -7.37 14.96 1.84
CA LEU A 457 -6.94 16.30 2.25
C LEU A 457 -5.41 16.41 2.20
N PRO A 458 -4.83 17.40 1.51
CA PRO A 458 -3.40 17.68 1.60
C PRO A 458 -2.97 17.99 3.04
N ALA A 459 -2.02 17.20 3.55
CA ALA A 459 -1.38 17.40 4.83
C ALA A 459 0.07 17.84 4.63
N ARG A 460 0.48 18.91 5.31
CA ARG A 460 1.82 19.48 5.20
C ARG A 460 2.73 18.91 6.29
N ALA A 461 4.02 18.80 5.99
CA ALA A 461 5.00 18.26 6.93
C ALA A 461 5.11 19.11 8.22
N ASP A 462 4.85 20.42 8.15
CA ASP A 462 4.89 21.36 9.28
C ASP A 462 3.69 21.23 10.25
N GLU A 463 2.68 20.43 9.89
CA GLU A 463 1.54 20.09 10.75
C GLU A 463 1.84 18.92 11.70
N PHE A 464 3.07 18.40 11.61
CA PHE A 464 3.58 17.28 12.44
C PHE A 464 4.89 17.64 13.12
N PHE A 465 5.14 17.03 14.29
CA PHE A 465 6.40 17.18 15.02
C PHE A 465 7.02 15.82 15.36
N PRO A 466 8.25 15.50 14.91
CA PRO A 466 9.06 16.28 13.95
C PRO A 466 8.39 16.38 12.58
N ASN A 467 8.82 17.34 11.76
CA ASN A 467 8.25 17.61 10.43
C ASN A 467 8.47 16.42 9.50
N ALA A 468 7.61 15.41 9.59
CA ALA A 468 7.66 14.19 8.79
C ALA A 468 6.32 13.96 8.10
N PRO A 469 6.32 13.65 6.80
CA PRO A 469 5.10 13.35 6.07
C PRO A 469 4.33 12.19 6.71
N THR A 470 3.07 12.44 7.05
CA THR A 470 2.21 11.48 7.74
C THR A 470 0.84 11.48 7.07
N ALA A 471 0.21 10.31 7.00
CA ALA A 471 -1.12 10.13 6.41
C ALA A 471 -2.07 9.47 7.41
N LEU A 472 -3.36 9.82 7.33
CA LEU A 472 -4.43 9.15 8.05
C LEU A 472 -5.16 8.18 7.12
N LEU A 473 -5.22 6.92 7.50
CA LEU A 473 -6.01 5.89 6.83
C LEU A 473 -7.26 5.59 7.64
N ASP A 474 -8.40 5.55 6.97
CA ASP A 474 -9.69 5.09 7.48
C ASP A 474 -9.97 3.71 6.88
N ILE A 475 -9.93 2.70 7.70
CA ILE A 475 -10.01 1.28 7.32
C ILE A 475 -11.30 0.68 7.87
N GLN A 476 -12.20 0.28 6.98
CA GLN A 476 -13.39 -0.48 7.34
C GLN A 476 -13.25 -1.92 6.83
N PRO A 477 -13.13 -2.89 7.73
CA PRO A 477 -13.18 -4.29 7.37
C PRO A 477 -14.52 -4.71 6.77
N LYS A 478 -14.48 -5.78 5.96
CA LYS A 478 -15.68 -6.50 5.48
C LYS A 478 -15.57 -7.98 5.82
N ALA A 479 -16.71 -8.66 5.86
CA ALA A 479 -16.73 -10.12 5.94
C ALA A 479 -16.06 -10.72 4.69
N MET A 480 -15.01 -11.51 4.90
CA MET A 480 -14.34 -12.24 3.84
C MET A 480 -15.14 -13.48 3.43
N HIS A 481 -14.87 -13.99 2.23
CA HIS A 481 -15.43 -15.26 1.77
C HIS A 481 -15.18 -16.37 2.83
N PRO A 482 -16.14 -17.26 3.08
CA PRO A 482 -16.04 -18.30 4.12
C PRO A 482 -14.74 -19.11 4.08
N LEU A 483 -14.26 -19.49 2.89
CA LEU A 483 -13.01 -20.23 2.73
C LEU A 483 -11.79 -19.48 3.29
N PHE A 484 -11.72 -18.16 3.09
CA PHE A 484 -10.58 -17.37 3.57
C PHE A 484 -10.54 -17.22 5.08
N ARG A 485 -11.63 -17.56 5.79
CA ARG A 485 -11.73 -17.49 7.25
C ARG A 485 -11.38 -18.81 7.95
N GLN A 486 -11.16 -19.90 7.19
CA GLN A 486 -10.89 -21.22 7.74
C GLN A 486 -9.39 -21.37 8.05
N HIS A 487 -9.05 -21.16 9.32
CA HIS A 487 -7.68 -21.22 9.83
C HIS A 487 -7.53 -22.24 10.95
N GLY A 488 -6.32 -22.77 11.07
CA GLY A 488 -5.94 -23.68 12.15
C GLY A 488 -6.35 -25.14 11.95
N PRO A 489 -5.89 -26.02 12.82
CA PRO A 489 -5.98 -27.48 12.63
C PRO A 489 -7.39 -28.04 12.77
N SER A 490 -8.32 -27.32 13.38
CA SER A 490 -9.73 -27.72 13.55
C SER A 490 -10.63 -27.32 12.37
N SER A 491 -10.05 -26.70 11.32
CA SER A 491 -10.77 -26.29 10.11
C SER A 491 -10.23 -27.00 8.87
N SER A 492 -10.80 -26.73 7.69
CA SER A 492 -10.26 -27.19 6.40
C SER A 492 -8.89 -26.61 6.08
N ARG A 493 -8.44 -25.56 6.79
CA ARG A 493 -7.24 -24.76 6.52
C ARG A 493 -7.23 -24.07 5.16
N ALA A 494 -8.37 -23.85 4.53
CA ALA A 494 -8.44 -23.19 3.25
C ALA A 494 -7.81 -21.76 3.32
N GLY A 495 -8.05 -21.03 4.41
CA GLY A 495 -7.43 -19.71 4.64
C GLY A 495 -5.92 -19.79 4.81
N ASP A 496 -5.42 -20.81 5.53
CA ASP A 496 -3.98 -21.04 5.69
C ASP A 496 -3.32 -21.38 4.34
N MET A 497 -3.95 -22.27 3.55
CA MET A 497 -3.48 -22.64 2.21
C MET A 497 -3.50 -21.43 1.27
N SER A 498 -4.57 -20.62 1.29
CA SER A 498 -4.66 -19.37 0.53
C SER A 498 -3.49 -18.44 0.81
N GLU A 499 -3.05 -18.32 2.06
CA GLU A 499 -1.91 -17.47 2.43
C GLU A 499 -0.59 -17.97 1.80
N VAL A 500 -0.37 -19.29 1.83
CA VAL A 500 0.79 -19.94 1.20
C VAL A 500 0.77 -19.70 -0.32
N MET A 501 -0.37 -19.96 -0.97
CA MET A 501 -0.54 -19.77 -2.41
C MET A 501 -0.31 -18.31 -2.82
N LEU A 502 -0.88 -17.34 -2.10
CA LEU A 502 -0.69 -15.92 -2.38
C LEU A 502 0.77 -15.48 -2.20
N ARG A 503 1.47 -16.07 -1.23
CA ARG A 503 2.90 -15.79 -1.05
C ARG A 503 3.69 -16.20 -2.30
N PHE A 504 3.49 -17.41 -2.79
CA PHE A 504 4.10 -17.91 -4.03
C PHE A 504 3.73 -17.07 -5.24
N TRP A 505 2.44 -16.83 -5.48
CA TRP A 505 1.96 -16.16 -6.69
C TRP A 505 2.39 -14.70 -6.78
N PHE A 506 2.43 -13.99 -5.66
CA PHE A 506 2.87 -12.59 -5.66
C PHE A 506 4.39 -12.39 -5.77
N HIS A 507 5.18 -13.46 -5.78
CA HIS A 507 6.55 -13.42 -6.32
C HIS A 507 6.54 -13.41 -7.86
N HIS A 508 5.56 -14.03 -8.50
CA HIS A 508 5.45 -14.20 -9.94
C HIS A 508 4.24 -13.46 -10.54
N THR A 509 4.06 -12.20 -10.19
CA THR A 509 2.85 -11.39 -10.49
C THR A 509 2.52 -11.24 -11.97
N LEU A 510 3.49 -11.43 -12.87
CA LEU A 510 3.33 -11.30 -14.33
C LEU A 510 2.93 -12.62 -15.02
N LEU A 511 2.97 -13.74 -14.30
CA LEU A 511 2.56 -15.02 -14.88
C LEU A 511 1.05 -15.03 -15.16
N PRO A 512 0.62 -15.61 -16.27
CA PRO A 512 -0.77 -16.02 -16.47
C PRO A 512 -1.24 -16.96 -15.35
N ILE A 513 -2.50 -16.84 -14.93
CA ILE A 513 -3.04 -17.60 -13.78
C ILE A 513 -2.82 -19.10 -13.95
N HIS A 514 -3.14 -19.69 -15.12
CA HIS A 514 -2.96 -21.12 -15.36
C HIS A 514 -1.50 -21.58 -15.18
N LYS A 515 -0.52 -20.74 -15.57
CA LYS A 515 0.90 -21.04 -15.36
C LYS A 515 1.31 -20.87 -13.90
N ALA A 516 0.70 -19.93 -13.19
CA ALA A 516 0.93 -19.77 -11.75
C ALA A 516 0.32 -20.92 -10.94
N MET A 517 -0.82 -21.47 -11.37
CA MET A 517 -1.43 -22.69 -10.82
C MET A 517 -0.50 -23.89 -11.01
N GLU A 518 -0.07 -24.13 -12.24
CA GLU A 518 0.84 -25.25 -12.58
C GLU A 518 2.19 -25.11 -11.87
N GLY A 519 2.74 -23.91 -11.78
CA GLY A 519 3.98 -23.63 -11.07
C GLY A 519 3.87 -23.87 -9.55
N LEU A 520 2.71 -23.67 -8.95
CA LEU A 520 2.48 -23.97 -7.54
C LEU A 520 2.50 -25.49 -7.29
N TRP A 521 1.77 -26.24 -8.09
CA TRP A 521 1.69 -27.71 -7.97
C TRP A 521 1.33 -28.35 -9.32
N GLY A 522 2.09 -29.38 -9.72
CA GLY A 522 1.86 -30.06 -11.00
C GLY A 522 0.46 -30.63 -11.12
N GLY A 523 -0.22 -30.38 -12.26
CA GLY A 523 -1.61 -30.73 -12.53
C GLY A 523 -2.65 -29.77 -11.96
N PHE A 524 -2.27 -28.78 -11.16
CA PHE A 524 -3.21 -27.75 -10.69
C PHE A 524 -3.64 -26.82 -11.82
N GLY A 525 -2.80 -26.62 -12.82
CA GLY A 525 -3.09 -25.81 -14.01
C GLY A 525 -4.32 -26.27 -14.79
N ASP A 526 -4.62 -27.57 -14.78
CA ASP A 526 -5.77 -28.14 -15.48
C ASP A 526 -7.11 -27.71 -14.86
N LEU A 527 -7.12 -27.40 -13.55
CA LEU A 527 -8.32 -26.91 -12.85
C LEU A 527 -8.76 -25.50 -13.25
N ILE A 528 -8.04 -24.83 -14.16
CA ILE A 528 -8.47 -23.52 -14.69
C ILE A 528 -9.84 -23.64 -15.40
N THR A 529 -10.23 -24.83 -15.85
CA THR A 529 -11.54 -25.11 -16.46
C THR A 529 -12.68 -25.05 -15.44
N GLU A 530 -12.38 -25.33 -14.16
CA GLU A 530 -13.31 -25.22 -13.04
C GLU A 530 -13.45 -23.78 -12.52
N CYS A 531 -12.73 -22.82 -13.13
CA CYS A 531 -12.70 -21.42 -12.72
C CYS A 531 -13.23 -20.52 -13.85
N PRO A 532 -14.54 -20.57 -14.18
CA PRO A 532 -15.11 -19.81 -15.28
C PRO A 532 -14.93 -18.29 -15.14
N SER A 533 -14.89 -17.74 -13.92
CA SER A 533 -14.68 -16.30 -13.71
C SER A 533 -13.35 -15.78 -14.26
N VAL A 534 -12.34 -16.65 -14.41
CA VAL A 534 -11.04 -16.28 -14.99
C VAL A 534 -11.16 -15.96 -16.47
N ARG A 535 -12.13 -16.57 -17.16
CA ARG A 535 -12.35 -16.40 -18.62
C ARG A 535 -13.55 -15.50 -18.95
N ASP A 536 -14.45 -15.27 -18.01
CA ASP A 536 -15.67 -14.49 -18.21
C ASP A 536 -15.40 -12.98 -18.09
N PRO A 537 -15.51 -12.19 -19.19
CA PRO A 537 -15.31 -10.74 -19.13
C PRO A 537 -16.30 -10.02 -18.20
N SER A 538 -17.52 -10.54 -18.03
CA SER A 538 -18.53 -9.94 -17.15
C SER A 538 -18.14 -10.02 -15.65
N ARG A 539 -17.28 -10.99 -15.30
CA ARG A 539 -16.75 -11.23 -13.96
C ARG A 539 -15.30 -10.76 -13.82
N GLY A 540 -14.80 -9.95 -14.76
CA GLY A 540 -13.43 -9.44 -14.76
C GLY A 540 -12.39 -10.44 -15.24
N GLY A 541 -12.81 -11.49 -15.97
CA GLY A 541 -11.92 -12.42 -16.66
C GLY A 541 -11.56 -11.99 -18.08
N THR A 542 -10.88 -12.85 -18.81
CA THR A 542 -10.60 -12.68 -20.24
C THR A 542 -10.51 -14.02 -20.95
N PRO A 543 -11.20 -14.19 -22.09
CA PRO A 543 -11.07 -15.40 -22.91
C PRO A 543 -9.73 -15.46 -23.65
N MET A 544 -9.00 -14.33 -23.73
CA MET A 544 -7.71 -14.25 -24.44
C MET A 544 -6.67 -15.19 -23.82
N THR A 545 -5.79 -15.73 -24.67
CA THR A 545 -4.68 -16.60 -24.29
C THR A 545 -3.33 -15.93 -24.53
N GLY A 546 -2.23 -16.59 -24.17
CA GLY A 546 -0.89 -16.04 -24.36
C GLY A 546 -0.66 -14.73 -23.61
N ASN A 547 -0.20 -13.69 -24.29
CA ASN A 547 0.02 -12.35 -23.73
C ASN A 547 -1.28 -11.66 -23.28
N GLY A 548 -2.43 -12.10 -23.79
CA GLY A 548 -3.76 -11.60 -23.44
C GLY A 548 -4.35 -12.27 -22.19
N ALA A 549 -3.80 -13.38 -21.73
CA ALA A 549 -4.28 -14.11 -20.57
C ALA A 549 -4.25 -13.26 -19.29
N LEU A 550 -5.18 -13.56 -18.38
CA LEU A 550 -5.23 -12.90 -17.07
C LEU A 550 -3.98 -13.24 -16.25
N THR A 551 -3.31 -12.20 -15.77
CA THR A 551 -2.11 -12.35 -14.93
C THR A 551 -2.48 -12.37 -13.46
N VAL A 552 -1.60 -12.93 -12.61
CA VAL A 552 -1.79 -12.93 -11.15
C VAL A 552 -2.07 -11.51 -10.61
N ARG A 553 -1.32 -10.51 -11.06
CA ARG A 553 -1.53 -9.12 -10.60
C ARG A 553 -2.84 -8.50 -11.07
N ALA A 554 -3.49 -9.07 -12.08
CA ALA A 554 -4.75 -8.58 -12.64
C ALA A 554 -5.99 -9.35 -12.11
N MET A 555 -5.78 -10.35 -11.27
CA MET A 555 -6.84 -11.16 -10.65
C MET A 555 -7.65 -10.35 -9.63
N ASN A 556 -8.95 -10.60 -9.54
CA ASN A 556 -9.84 -10.03 -8.53
C ASN A 556 -10.18 -11.05 -7.41
N GLY A 557 -10.93 -10.61 -6.40
CA GLY A 557 -11.26 -11.45 -5.24
C GLY A 557 -12.22 -12.59 -5.54
N GLU A 558 -13.11 -12.46 -6.53
CA GLU A 558 -14.04 -13.50 -6.96
C GLU A 558 -13.29 -14.64 -7.64
N GLN A 559 -12.40 -14.32 -8.56
CA GLN A 559 -11.53 -15.28 -9.23
C GLN A 559 -10.66 -16.04 -8.22
N TRP A 560 -10.14 -15.33 -7.21
CA TRP A 560 -9.36 -15.97 -6.16
C TRP A 560 -10.18 -16.95 -5.33
N ALA A 561 -11.42 -16.61 -4.98
CA ALA A 561 -12.31 -17.50 -4.24
C ALA A 561 -12.64 -18.76 -5.04
N GLU A 562 -12.89 -18.62 -6.34
CA GLU A 562 -13.20 -19.73 -7.25
C GLU A 562 -11.98 -20.67 -7.42
N ILE A 563 -10.79 -20.12 -7.59
CA ILE A 563 -9.54 -20.88 -7.67
C ILE A 563 -9.27 -21.63 -6.35
N LEU A 564 -9.46 -20.97 -5.21
CA LEU A 564 -9.29 -21.63 -3.91
C LEU A 564 -10.33 -22.73 -3.70
N GLN A 565 -11.57 -22.55 -4.17
CA GLN A 565 -12.58 -23.59 -4.11
C GLN A 565 -12.16 -24.79 -4.95
N ALA A 566 -11.76 -24.59 -6.21
CA ALA A 566 -11.26 -25.66 -7.09
C ALA A 566 -10.07 -26.41 -6.46
N TRP A 567 -9.14 -25.66 -5.83
CA TRP A 567 -8.05 -26.26 -5.06
C TRP A 567 -8.54 -27.12 -3.89
N MET A 568 -9.50 -26.64 -3.12
CA MET A 568 -10.03 -27.38 -1.96
C MET A 568 -10.80 -28.64 -2.36
N ASP A 569 -11.45 -28.63 -3.51
CA ASP A 569 -12.19 -29.77 -4.04
C ASP A 569 -11.30 -30.78 -4.77
N TRP A 570 -10.07 -30.40 -5.09
CA TRP A 570 -9.14 -31.24 -5.84
C TRP A 570 -8.63 -32.44 -5.01
N PRO A 571 -8.89 -33.70 -5.44
CA PRO A 571 -8.50 -34.90 -4.69
C PRO A 571 -6.97 -35.05 -4.54
N PHE A 572 -6.19 -34.50 -5.47
CA PHE A 572 -4.74 -34.63 -5.51
C PHE A 572 -4.01 -33.45 -4.86
N ARG A 573 -4.75 -32.53 -4.23
CA ARG A 573 -4.12 -31.41 -3.55
C ARG A 573 -3.18 -31.88 -2.43
N PRO A 574 -2.02 -31.24 -2.27
CA PRO A 574 -1.12 -31.53 -1.17
C PRO A 574 -1.73 -31.12 0.18
N THR A 575 -1.22 -31.72 1.23
CA THR A 575 -1.51 -31.28 2.59
C THR A 575 -0.86 -29.92 2.86
N TYR A 576 -1.38 -29.20 3.86
CA TYR A 576 -0.80 -27.92 4.30
C TYR A 576 0.71 -28.03 4.64
N THR A 577 1.11 -29.15 5.28
CA THR A 577 2.52 -29.40 5.63
C THR A 577 3.40 -29.56 4.40
N GLN A 578 2.92 -30.24 3.35
CA GLN A 578 3.64 -30.37 2.09
C GLN A 578 3.79 -29.03 1.37
N MET A 579 2.76 -28.19 1.40
CA MET A 579 2.85 -26.82 0.85
C MET A 579 3.89 -25.97 1.59
N LEU A 580 3.97 -26.07 2.92
CA LEU A 580 5.00 -25.36 3.70
C LEU A 580 6.41 -25.87 3.38
N GLY A 581 6.60 -27.18 3.19
CA GLY A 581 7.88 -27.76 2.77
C GLY A 581 8.38 -27.14 1.48
N ARG A 582 7.51 -27.03 0.47
CA ARG A 582 7.86 -26.42 -0.81
C ARG A 582 8.27 -24.94 -0.70
N LEU A 583 7.61 -24.16 0.16
CA LEU A 583 8.01 -22.75 0.39
C LEU A 583 9.42 -22.63 0.99
N VAL A 584 9.84 -23.60 1.80
CA VAL A 584 11.18 -23.63 2.38
C VAL A 584 12.21 -23.94 1.28
N GLU A 585 11.95 -24.96 0.45
CA GLU A 585 12.79 -25.32 -0.69
C GLU A 585 13.00 -24.16 -1.68
N GLU A 586 11.94 -23.39 -1.97
CA GLU A 586 12.04 -22.21 -2.84
C GLU A 586 12.86 -21.08 -2.20
N ALA A 587 12.67 -20.85 -0.89
CA ALA A 587 13.46 -19.83 -0.19
C ALA A 587 14.95 -20.18 -0.11
N GLU A 588 15.28 -21.47 -0.04
CA GLU A 588 16.67 -21.96 -0.09
C GLU A 588 17.23 -21.83 -1.51
N ALA A 589 16.47 -22.18 -2.55
CA ALA A 589 16.89 -22.03 -3.93
C ALA A 589 17.13 -20.56 -4.33
N ASP A 590 16.27 -19.62 -3.88
CA ASP A 590 16.47 -18.19 -4.11
C ASP A 590 17.73 -17.67 -3.38
N ALA A 591 18.03 -18.17 -2.19
CA ALA A 591 19.24 -17.81 -1.43
C ALA A 591 20.53 -18.31 -2.13
N ASP A 592 20.52 -19.52 -2.66
CA ASP A 592 21.64 -20.09 -3.41
C ASP A 592 21.87 -19.34 -4.74
N ASP A 593 20.81 -18.86 -5.40
CA ASP A 593 20.89 -18.05 -6.63
C ASP A 593 21.42 -16.63 -6.35
N GLU A 594 21.14 -16.03 -5.20
CA GLU A 594 21.72 -14.74 -4.78
C GLU A 594 23.20 -14.90 -4.42
N ASP A 595 23.59 -15.97 -3.76
CA ASP A 595 25.00 -16.27 -3.44
C ASP A 595 25.82 -16.58 -4.70
N THR A 596 25.26 -17.28 -5.68
CA THR A 596 25.93 -17.53 -6.97
C THR A 596 26.06 -16.24 -7.80
N LYS A 597 25.08 -15.34 -7.78
CA LYS A 597 25.17 -14.02 -8.44
C LYS A 597 26.14 -13.08 -7.74
N SER A 598 26.25 -13.13 -6.41
CA SER A 598 27.25 -12.37 -5.65
C SER A 598 28.68 -12.92 -5.84
N GLY A 599 28.82 -14.23 -5.99
CA GLY A 599 30.11 -14.88 -6.30
C GLY A 599 30.59 -14.62 -7.73
N ALA A 600 29.68 -14.48 -8.71
CA ALA A 600 30.03 -14.19 -10.10
C ALA A 600 30.47 -12.74 -10.35
N THR A 601 30.08 -11.80 -9.48
CA THR A 601 30.52 -10.38 -9.54
C THR A 601 31.90 -10.17 -8.87
N GLY A 602 32.45 -11.18 -8.21
CA GLY A 602 33.77 -11.13 -7.58
C GLY A 602 34.95 -11.59 -8.48
N LEU A 603 34.69 -12.07 -9.70
CA LEU A 603 35.70 -12.53 -10.66
C LEU A 603 35.45 -11.94 -12.07
N ALA A 604 35.45 -10.61 -12.19
CA ALA A 604 35.68 -9.97 -13.47
C ALA A 604 36.70 -8.85 -13.27
N PHE A 605 37.85 -9.10 -13.88
CA PHE A 605 39.05 -8.26 -13.98
C PHE A 605 38.76 -6.82 -14.37
#